data_0f0e18016455f2605a743366ac897569
#
_entry.id   0f0e18016455f2605a743366ac897569
#
_cell.length_a   1.000
_cell.length_b   1.000
_cell.length_c   1.000
_cell.angle_alpha   90.00
_cell.angle_beta   90.00
_cell.angle_gamma   90.00
#
_symmetry.space_group_name_H-M   'P 1'
#
loop_
_entity.id
_entity.type
_entity.pdbx_description
1 polymer ?
#
loop_
_entity_poly.entity_id
_entity_poly.type
_entity_poly.pdbx_seq_one_letter_code
_entity_poly.pdbx_strand_id
1 'polypeptide(L)'
;MSLLHSAFQSAFSLKFQFMPRSKKSPAPRLVQCATTWSMIGFPTAKREWSLERKMKEIKAAGFDGIAAYANPEVGGLAKKLGLKLMGGFDGRDAKKARQQIIEQRDNGTRYMNVQLLDHDTAPAVAAKLAVQLIKLSDELGVAVHIETHRDTATETPEKYDEIQKLFQRATGRLMPTTWDHSHFAVSKHLLPAVYSSRLLVWPKLIQYSHLFHLRPFNSQHCQIPVTNGKGKLTPEFKDYLAFVEDLFTLWLQGPEPRGELYICPELGMSHGYHVSTDPHAWPDAVRARKEYAGAWRRALVRAKKK
;
A
#
# COMPACT_ATOMS: atom_id res chain seq x y z
N MET A 1 -8.49 31.55 42.99
CA MET A 1 -8.69 30.50 42.00
C MET A 1 -8.90 31.12 40.64
N SER A 2 -7.87 31.53 39.97
CA SER A 2 -7.92 32.01 38.55
C SER A 2 -6.49 32.47 38.22
N LEU A 3 -5.65 31.56 37.70
CA LEU A 3 -4.32 31.92 37.08
C LEU A 3 -3.58 30.68 36.52
N LEU A 4 -4.27 29.62 36.14
CA LEU A 4 -3.64 28.41 35.57
C LEU A 4 -4.22 27.95 34.20
N HIS A 5 -4.86 28.85 33.45
CA HIS A 5 -5.54 28.50 32.18
C HIS A 5 -4.94 29.19 30.93
N SER A 6 -3.81 29.91 31.04
CA SER A 6 -3.30 30.69 29.89
C SER A 6 -1.93 30.26 29.32
N ALA A 7 -1.32 29.16 29.80
CA ALA A 7 0.04 28.78 29.40
C ALA A 7 0.14 27.61 28.38
N PHE A 8 -0.96 27.13 27.81
CA PHE A 8 -0.92 25.96 26.90
C PHE A 8 -1.38 26.25 25.46
N GLN A 9 -1.58 27.51 25.09
CA GLN A 9 -2.06 27.88 23.76
C GLN A 9 -1.06 28.57 22.83
N SER A 10 0.22 28.67 23.18
CA SER A 10 1.18 29.38 22.34
C SER A 10 2.42 28.60 22.00
N ALA A 11 2.34 27.50 21.28
CA ALA A 11 3.50 26.96 20.56
C ALA A 11 3.14 25.76 19.68
N PHE A 12 2.31 25.87 18.68
CA PHE A 12 2.30 24.94 17.54
C PHE A 12 1.43 25.49 16.39
N SER A 13 1.68 26.77 16.01
CA SER A 13 1.25 27.26 14.70
C SER A 13 2.43 27.10 13.73
N LEU A 14 2.70 25.90 13.30
CA LEU A 14 3.46 25.66 12.06
C LEU A 14 2.58 26.09 10.90
N LYS A 15 2.69 27.39 10.53
CA LYS A 15 2.19 27.91 9.27
C LYS A 15 2.78 27.07 8.16
N PHE A 16 1.95 26.23 7.52
CA PHE A 16 2.22 25.77 6.16
C PHE A 16 2.34 27.05 5.31
N GLN A 17 3.57 27.51 5.08
CA GLN A 17 3.82 28.53 4.07
C GLN A 17 3.44 27.90 2.73
N PHE A 18 2.35 28.38 2.16
CA PHE A 18 2.05 28.20 0.75
C PHE A 18 3.27 28.69 -0.04
N MET A 19 4.10 27.79 -0.54
CA MET A 19 5.09 28.12 -1.54
C MET A 19 4.37 28.66 -2.78
N PRO A 20 4.85 29.76 -3.37
CA PRO A 20 4.21 30.32 -4.53
C PRO A 20 4.20 29.32 -5.69
N ARG A 21 3.07 29.21 -6.38
CA ARG A 21 2.88 28.43 -7.60
C ARG A 21 3.87 28.89 -8.69
N SER A 22 5.06 28.26 -8.75
CA SER A 22 5.94 28.41 -9.91
C SER A 22 6.77 27.15 -10.07
N LYS A 23 6.25 26.27 -10.83
CA LYS A 23 6.77 25.19 -11.68
C LYS A 23 5.65 24.15 -11.75
N LYS A 24 5.21 23.79 -12.97
CA LYS A 24 4.23 22.71 -13.18
C LYS A 24 4.66 21.52 -12.34
N SER A 25 3.81 21.09 -11.38
CA SER A 25 4.05 19.86 -10.61
C SER A 25 4.33 18.73 -11.60
N PRO A 26 5.32 17.88 -11.34
CA PRO A 26 5.62 16.78 -12.25
C PRO A 26 4.36 15.92 -12.43
N ALA A 27 4.16 15.41 -13.65
CA ALA A 27 3.04 14.56 -13.96
C ALA A 27 3.04 13.33 -13.01
N PRO A 28 1.87 12.91 -12.52
CA PRO A 28 1.77 11.78 -11.61
C PRO A 28 2.32 10.52 -12.27
N ARG A 29 3.13 9.76 -11.54
CA ARG A 29 3.81 8.56 -12.01
C ARG A 29 3.39 7.35 -11.19
N LEU A 30 3.06 6.26 -11.90
CA LEU A 30 2.86 4.95 -11.29
C LEU A 30 4.21 4.26 -11.09
N VAL A 31 4.53 3.87 -9.86
CA VAL A 31 5.71 3.07 -9.50
C VAL A 31 5.23 1.68 -9.12
N GLN A 32 5.60 0.68 -9.92
CA GLN A 32 5.16 -0.70 -9.72
C GLN A 32 6.26 -1.52 -9.05
N CYS A 33 6.03 -1.97 -7.83
CA CYS A 33 6.91 -2.86 -7.07
C CYS A 33 6.41 -4.30 -7.16
N ALA A 34 7.31 -5.27 -7.25
CA ALA A 34 6.98 -6.69 -7.09
C ALA A 34 7.44 -7.21 -5.74
N THR A 35 6.83 -8.28 -5.24
CA THR A 35 7.30 -8.99 -4.05
C THR A 35 7.97 -10.30 -4.42
N THR A 36 9.04 -10.68 -3.69
CA THR A 36 9.65 -12.00 -3.80
C THR A 36 8.75 -13.11 -3.27
N TRP A 37 7.71 -12.76 -2.51
CA TRP A 37 6.70 -13.68 -2.01
C TRP A 37 5.94 -14.40 -3.14
N SER A 38 5.72 -13.72 -4.27
CA SER A 38 5.16 -14.34 -5.48
C SER A 38 6.08 -15.36 -6.15
N MET A 39 7.36 -15.40 -5.75
CA MET A 39 8.38 -16.26 -6.33
C MET A 39 8.81 -17.42 -5.39
N ILE A 40 8.11 -17.65 -4.29
CA ILE A 40 8.37 -18.83 -3.44
C ILE A 40 8.12 -20.09 -4.29
N GLY A 41 9.11 -20.97 -4.29
CA GLY A 41 9.06 -22.20 -5.09
C GLY A 41 9.16 -22.00 -6.61
N PHE A 42 9.59 -20.85 -7.11
CA PHE A 42 9.71 -20.60 -8.55
C PHE A 42 11.17 -20.70 -9.04
N PRO A 43 11.47 -21.34 -10.21
CA PRO A 43 10.50 -21.95 -11.15
C PRO A 43 9.93 -23.29 -10.67
N THR A 44 10.58 -23.97 -9.73
CA THR A 44 10.08 -25.16 -9.04
C THR A 44 10.60 -25.18 -7.60
N ALA A 45 9.90 -25.86 -6.67
CA ALA A 45 10.31 -25.94 -5.27
C ALA A 45 11.75 -26.49 -5.08
N LYS A 46 12.20 -27.42 -5.96
CA LYS A 46 13.56 -27.98 -5.93
C LYS A 46 14.64 -27.06 -6.52
N ARG A 47 14.25 -26.05 -7.28
CA ARG A 47 15.17 -25.12 -7.99
C ARG A 47 14.70 -23.67 -7.81
N GLU A 48 14.26 -23.35 -6.59
CA GLU A 48 13.86 -21.98 -6.28
C GLU A 48 15.02 -21.00 -6.51
N TRP A 49 14.70 -19.86 -7.12
CA TRP A 49 15.68 -18.82 -7.38
C TRP A 49 16.19 -18.19 -6.08
N SER A 50 17.50 -17.87 -6.06
CA SER A 50 18.10 -17.05 -5.01
C SER A 50 17.49 -15.63 -5.00
N LEU A 51 17.64 -14.91 -3.89
CA LEU A 51 17.17 -13.52 -3.78
C LEU A 51 17.73 -12.64 -4.92
N GLU A 52 19.04 -12.72 -5.18
CA GLU A 52 19.66 -11.95 -6.27
C GLU A 52 19.02 -12.27 -7.63
N ARG A 53 18.77 -13.57 -7.91
CA ARG A 53 18.09 -13.96 -9.15
C ARG A 53 16.67 -13.42 -9.22
N LYS A 54 15.89 -13.53 -8.14
CA LYS A 54 14.53 -12.99 -8.06
C LYS A 54 14.53 -11.49 -8.36
N MET A 55 15.45 -10.72 -7.76
CA MET A 55 15.52 -9.27 -7.99
C MET A 55 15.96 -8.90 -9.42
N LYS A 56 16.85 -9.68 -10.04
CA LYS A 56 17.18 -9.53 -11.47
C LYS A 56 15.96 -9.77 -12.37
N GLU A 57 15.17 -10.80 -12.07
CA GLU A 57 13.94 -11.11 -12.81
C GLU A 57 12.84 -10.05 -12.62
N ILE A 58 12.70 -9.47 -11.41
CA ILE A 58 11.84 -8.31 -11.15
C ILE A 58 12.23 -7.15 -12.07
N LYS A 59 13.52 -6.84 -12.16
CA LYS A 59 14.02 -5.78 -13.05
C LYS A 59 13.78 -6.10 -14.52
N ALA A 60 14.07 -7.34 -14.94
CA ALA A 60 13.89 -7.79 -16.32
C ALA A 60 12.40 -7.78 -16.74
N ALA A 61 11.47 -8.10 -15.81
CA ALA A 61 10.05 -8.02 -16.04
C ALA A 61 9.52 -6.56 -16.11
N GLY A 62 10.40 -5.56 -15.87
CA GLY A 62 10.12 -4.14 -16.03
C GLY A 62 9.41 -3.51 -14.84
N PHE A 63 9.48 -4.09 -13.65
CA PHE A 63 9.07 -3.42 -12.42
C PHE A 63 10.03 -2.29 -12.08
N ASP A 64 9.51 -1.24 -11.44
CA ASP A 64 10.28 -0.09 -10.97
C ASP A 64 10.97 -0.37 -9.64
N GLY A 65 10.46 -1.31 -8.85
CA GLY A 65 10.95 -1.58 -7.51
C GLY A 65 10.55 -2.95 -6.95
N ILE A 66 10.93 -3.15 -5.70
CA ILE A 66 10.61 -4.34 -4.91
C ILE A 66 9.88 -3.93 -3.62
N ALA A 67 8.84 -4.69 -3.26
CA ALA A 67 8.18 -4.62 -1.96
C ALA A 67 8.79 -5.71 -1.06
N ALA A 68 9.60 -5.29 -0.09
CA ALA A 68 10.31 -6.18 0.83
C ALA A 68 10.84 -5.40 2.03
N TYR A 69 11.09 -6.09 3.15
CA TYR A 69 11.87 -5.54 4.26
C TYR A 69 13.29 -5.20 3.79
N ALA A 70 13.67 -3.95 3.84
CA ALA A 70 14.95 -3.47 3.32
C ALA A 70 16.08 -3.64 4.36
N ASN A 71 16.59 -4.85 4.48
CA ASN A 71 17.85 -5.13 5.18
C ASN A 71 19.06 -4.77 4.29
N PRO A 72 20.31 -4.85 4.77
CA PRO A 72 21.51 -4.53 3.99
C PRO A 72 21.65 -5.31 2.68
N GLU A 73 21.25 -6.58 2.63
CA GLU A 73 21.31 -7.40 1.41
C GLU A 73 20.32 -6.90 0.36
N VAL A 74 19.05 -6.72 0.74
CA VAL A 74 17.99 -6.21 -0.16
C VAL A 74 18.32 -4.79 -0.62
N GLY A 75 18.76 -3.91 0.28
CA GLY A 75 19.16 -2.54 -0.05
C GLY A 75 20.33 -2.48 -1.01
N GLY A 76 21.36 -3.27 -0.78
CA GLY A 76 22.54 -3.38 -1.66
C GLY A 76 22.18 -3.86 -3.05
N LEU A 77 21.39 -4.93 -3.17
CA LEU A 77 20.90 -5.45 -4.45
C LEU A 77 19.98 -4.47 -5.16
N ALA A 78 19.05 -3.83 -4.45
CA ALA A 78 18.16 -2.83 -5.03
C ALA A 78 18.93 -1.65 -5.62
N LYS A 79 19.94 -1.12 -4.90
CA LYS A 79 20.83 -0.07 -5.38
C LYS A 79 21.59 -0.52 -6.63
N LYS A 80 22.19 -1.71 -6.64
CA LYS A 80 22.93 -2.30 -7.77
C LYS A 80 22.06 -2.42 -9.03
N LEU A 81 20.78 -2.80 -8.85
CA LEU A 81 19.85 -3.03 -9.97
C LEU A 81 19.03 -1.78 -10.34
N GLY A 82 19.16 -0.67 -9.62
CA GLY A 82 18.35 0.54 -9.81
C GLY A 82 16.86 0.27 -9.56
N LEU A 83 16.53 -0.53 -8.54
CA LEU A 83 15.18 -0.79 -8.08
C LEU A 83 14.83 0.13 -6.91
N LYS A 84 13.62 0.68 -6.91
CA LYS A 84 13.05 1.37 -5.76
C LYS A 84 12.66 0.37 -4.68
N LEU A 85 12.54 0.85 -3.44
CA LEU A 85 12.13 0.05 -2.29
C LEU A 85 10.81 0.54 -1.74
N MET A 86 9.89 -0.38 -1.55
CA MET A 86 8.67 -0.26 -0.76
C MET A 86 8.84 -1.18 0.44
N GLY A 87 9.12 -0.58 1.61
CA GLY A 87 9.38 -1.31 2.84
C GLY A 87 8.11 -1.73 3.56
N GLY A 88 8.27 -2.43 4.68
CA GLY A 88 7.15 -2.77 5.54
C GLY A 88 7.59 -3.47 6.81
N PHE A 89 6.71 -3.48 7.81
CA PHE A 89 6.93 -4.18 9.08
C PHE A 89 5.63 -4.34 9.87
N ASP A 90 5.65 -5.24 10.87
CA ASP A 90 4.57 -5.38 11.84
C ASP A 90 4.67 -4.31 12.92
N GLY A 91 3.70 -3.43 12.98
CA GLY A 91 3.61 -2.35 13.95
C GLY A 91 2.97 -2.79 15.26
N ARG A 92 3.74 -3.45 16.11
CA ARG A 92 3.27 -3.93 17.43
C ARG A 92 3.76 -3.07 18.59
N ASP A 93 4.88 -2.37 18.42
CA ASP A 93 5.54 -1.60 19.47
C ASP A 93 6.36 -0.45 18.86
N ALA A 94 6.20 0.77 19.40
CA ALA A 94 6.85 1.97 18.87
C ALA A 94 8.38 1.94 18.95
N LYS A 95 8.96 1.29 19.98
CA LYS A 95 10.42 1.19 20.15
C LYS A 95 11.02 0.28 19.08
N LYS A 96 10.41 -0.89 18.85
CA LYS A 96 10.82 -1.82 17.78
C LYS A 96 10.62 -1.17 16.41
N ALA A 97 9.48 -0.51 16.19
CA ALA A 97 9.19 0.20 14.96
C ALA A 97 10.27 1.25 14.64
N ARG A 98 10.74 2.02 15.63
CA ARG A 98 11.83 2.98 15.42
C ARG A 98 13.09 2.33 14.83
N GLN A 99 13.49 1.18 15.38
CA GLN A 99 14.66 0.44 14.89
C GLN A 99 14.46 -0.06 13.46
N GLN A 100 13.28 -0.65 13.16
CA GLN A 100 12.93 -1.16 11.83
C GLN A 100 12.85 -0.04 10.78
N ILE A 101 12.32 1.13 11.14
CA ILE A 101 12.26 2.30 10.25
C ILE A 101 13.68 2.80 9.95
N ILE A 102 14.55 2.94 10.97
CA ILE A 102 15.93 3.37 10.79
C ILE A 102 16.69 2.41 9.88
N GLU A 103 16.64 1.12 10.16
CA GLU A 103 17.30 0.11 9.33
C GLU A 103 16.87 0.19 7.87
N GLN A 104 15.57 0.17 7.61
CA GLN A 104 15.06 0.20 6.24
C GLN A 104 15.33 1.53 5.53
N ARG A 105 15.26 2.67 6.25
CA ARG A 105 15.63 3.99 5.74
C ARG A 105 17.09 4.02 5.28
N ASP A 106 17.99 3.53 6.13
CA ASP A 106 19.44 3.54 5.89
C ASP A 106 19.81 2.62 4.71
N ASN A 107 18.95 1.63 4.42
CA ASN A 107 19.03 0.78 3.24
C ASN A 107 18.23 1.30 2.02
N GLY A 108 17.74 2.55 2.07
CA GLY A 108 17.21 3.27 0.91
C GLY A 108 15.68 3.30 0.78
N THR A 109 14.93 2.80 1.77
CA THR A 109 13.47 2.86 1.75
C THR A 109 12.98 4.26 2.13
N ARG A 110 11.96 4.75 1.38
CA ARG A 110 11.28 6.03 1.65
C ARG A 110 9.80 5.89 1.99
N TYR A 111 9.18 4.78 1.61
CA TYR A 111 7.77 4.46 1.86
C TYR A 111 7.67 3.11 2.53
N MET A 112 6.95 3.03 3.63
CA MET A 112 6.80 1.79 4.41
C MET A 112 5.34 1.49 4.68
N ASN A 113 4.97 0.24 4.46
CA ASN A 113 3.71 -0.34 4.87
C ASN A 113 3.78 -0.84 6.32
N VAL A 114 2.70 -0.70 7.09
CA VAL A 114 2.63 -1.22 8.46
C VAL A 114 1.34 -1.98 8.69
N GLN A 115 1.47 -3.24 9.06
CA GLN A 115 0.39 -4.05 9.62
C GLN A 115 0.26 -3.74 11.10
N LEU A 116 -0.86 -3.14 11.50
CA LEU A 116 -1.03 -2.54 12.82
C LEU A 116 -1.67 -3.52 13.81
N LEU A 117 -0.88 -4.01 14.80
CA LEU A 117 -1.36 -4.86 15.90
C LEU A 117 -2.07 -6.13 15.39
N ASP A 118 -3.12 -6.57 16.09
CA ASP A 118 -3.93 -7.73 15.76
C ASP A 118 -5.44 -7.41 15.74
N HIS A 119 -6.23 -8.37 15.28
CA HIS A 119 -7.69 -8.23 15.14
C HIS A 119 -8.46 -8.09 16.47
N ASP A 120 -7.89 -8.52 17.59
CA ASP A 120 -8.50 -8.38 18.92
C ASP A 120 -8.27 -7.01 19.54
N THR A 121 -7.36 -6.22 18.96
CA THR A 121 -6.99 -4.90 19.47
C THR A 121 -8.15 -3.90 19.31
N ALA A 122 -8.50 -3.24 20.43
CA ALA A 122 -9.50 -2.17 20.42
C ALA A 122 -9.05 -0.96 19.59
N PRO A 123 -9.95 -0.30 18.82
CA PRO A 123 -9.62 0.84 17.96
C PRO A 123 -8.88 1.98 18.66
N ALA A 124 -9.20 2.27 19.92
CA ALA A 124 -8.54 3.32 20.69
C ALA A 124 -7.06 3.02 20.97
N VAL A 125 -6.71 1.75 21.21
CA VAL A 125 -5.33 1.30 21.42
C VAL A 125 -4.57 1.38 20.09
N ALA A 126 -5.17 0.90 19.01
CA ALA A 126 -4.61 0.94 17.67
C ALA A 126 -4.35 2.39 17.20
N ALA A 127 -5.31 3.29 17.40
CA ALA A 127 -5.16 4.70 17.05
C ALA A 127 -4.01 5.36 17.82
N LYS A 128 -3.84 5.05 19.12
CA LYS A 128 -2.72 5.55 19.92
C LYS A 128 -1.36 5.12 19.37
N LEU A 129 -1.22 3.85 18.99
CA LEU A 129 0.01 3.37 18.35
C LEU A 129 0.21 3.99 16.96
N ALA A 130 -0.84 4.09 16.14
CA ALA A 130 -0.76 4.76 14.84
C ALA A 130 -0.24 6.20 14.96
N VAL A 131 -0.69 6.98 15.97
CA VAL A 131 -0.16 8.33 16.26
C VAL A 131 1.33 8.28 16.57
N GLN A 132 1.80 7.32 17.36
CA GLN A 132 3.22 7.17 17.68
C GLN A 132 4.05 6.82 16.43
N LEU A 133 3.57 5.91 15.60
CA LEU A 133 4.25 5.49 14.36
C LEU A 133 4.35 6.65 13.35
N ILE A 134 3.29 7.45 13.22
CA ILE A 134 3.33 8.61 12.31
C ILE A 134 4.22 9.74 12.84
N LYS A 135 4.33 9.92 14.16
CA LYS A 135 5.35 10.81 14.74
C LYS A 135 6.77 10.34 14.43
N LEU A 136 7.05 9.03 14.54
CA LEU A 136 8.34 8.47 14.14
C LEU A 136 8.61 8.64 12.64
N SER A 137 7.58 8.49 11.81
CA SER A 137 7.63 8.77 10.37
C SER A 137 8.09 10.20 10.09
N ASP A 138 7.47 11.18 10.74
CA ASP A 138 7.80 12.60 10.59
C ASP A 138 9.24 12.89 11.09
N GLU A 139 9.62 12.35 12.26
CA GLU A 139 10.97 12.50 12.84
C GLU A 139 12.08 11.93 11.94
N LEU A 140 11.83 10.75 11.37
CA LEU A 140 12.85 10.00 10.64
C LEU A 140 12.85 10.30 9.12
N GLY A 141 11.89 11.11 8.65
CA GLY A 141 11.79 11.50 7.23
C GLY A 141 11.45 10.35 6.28
N VAL A 142 10.69 9.37 6.77
CA VAL A 142 10.21 8.21 6.00
C VAL A 142 8.70 8.16 6.07
N ALA A 143 8.03 8.02 4.94
CA ALA A 143 6.57 7.94 4.89
C ALA A 143 6.08 6.55 5.33
N VAL A 144 5.48 6.48 6.51
CA VAL A 144 4.86 5.27 7.08
C VAL A 144 3.35 5.33 6.84
N HIS A 145 2.78 4.23 6.35
CA HIS A 145 1.36 4.09 6.02
C HIS A 145 0.77 2.88 6.74
N ILE A 146 -0.39 3.06 7.38
CA ILE A 146 -1.10 1.97 8.07
C ILE A 146 -1.91 1.18 7.05
N GLU A 147 -1.70 -0.13 6.99
CA GLU A 147 -2.38 -1.00 6.03
C GLU A 147 -3.79 -1.37 6.47
N THR A 148 -4.71 -1.42 5.52
CA THR A 148 -6.00 -2.11 5.69
C THR A 148 -5.78 -3.60 5.44
N HIS A 149 -5.70 -4.39 6.53
CA HIS A 149 -5.31 -5.81 6.42
C HIS A 149 -6.10 -6.69 7.40
N ARG A 150 -6.48 -7.90 6.97
CA ARG A 150 -7.05 -8.92 7.86
C ARG A 150 -6.06 -9.30 8.96
N ASP A 151 -6.56 -9.85 10.06
CA ASP A 151 -5.74 -10.24 11.21
C ASP A 151 -4.93 -9.09 11.84
N THR A 152 -5.37 -7.86 11.58
CA THR A 152 -4.83 -6.64 12.21
C THR A 152 -5.96 -5.78 12.79
N ALA A 153 -5.60 -4.73 13.51
CA ALA A 153 -6.59 -3.81 14.06
C ALA A 153 -7.45 -3.11 12.98
N THR A 154 -7.02 -3.10 11.72
CA THR A 154 -7.71 -2.47 10.59
C THR A 154 -8.47 -3.46 9.69
N GLU A 155 -8.77 -4.65 10.19
CA GLU A 155 -9.31 -5.77 9.40
C GLU A 155 -10.69 -5.54 8.77
N THR A 156 -11.52 -4.69 9.38
CA THR A 156 -12.85 -4.37 8.85
C THR A 156 -13.00 -2.88 8.56
N PRO A 157 -13.88 -2.51 7.62
CA PRO A 157 -14.17 -1.11 7.32
C PRO A 157 -14.57 -0.29 8.56
N GLU A 158 -15.33 -0.88 9.48
CA GLU A 158 -15.83 -0.22 10.70
C GLU A 158 -14.68 0.07 11.67
N LYS A 159 -13.83 -0.93 11.94
CA LYS A 159 -12.65 -0.75 12.81
C LYS A 159 -11.69 0.28 12.22
N TYR A 160 -11.41 0.18 10.92
CA TYR A 160 -10.59 1.17 10.22
C TYR A 160 -11.17 2.58 10.33
N ASP A 161 -12.47 2.75 10.08
CA ASP A 161 -13.13 4.06 10.16
C ASP A 161 -13.06 4.67 11.57
N GLU A 162 -13.22 3.86 12.60
CA GLU A 162 -13.07 4.30 13.99
C GLU A 162 -11.62 4.71 14.30
N ILE A 163 -10.64 3.89 13.92
CA ILE A 163 -9.22 4.17 14.13
C ILE A 163 -8.82 5.48 13.44
N GLN A 164 -9.17 5.65 12.16
CA GLN A 164 -8.81 6.85 11.42
C GLN A 164 -9.47 8.12 11.99
N LYS A 165 -10.72 8.04 12.49
CA LYS A 165 -11.40 9.15 13.18
C LYS A 165 -10.72 9.51 14.50
N LEU A 166 -10.31 8.50 15.29
CA LEU A 166 -9.56 8.70 16.53
C LEU A 166 -8.18 9.32 16.24
N PHE A 167 -7.49 8.82 15.22
CA PHE A 167 -6.22 9.39 14.75
C PHE A 167 -6.38 10.86 14.33
N GLN A 168 -7.39 11.16 13.53
CA GLN A 168 -7.65 12.51 13.06
C GLN A 168 -8.00 13.47 14.20
N ARG A 169 -8.78 13.04 15.20
CA ARG A 169 -9.05 13.85 16.40
C ARG A 169 -7.78 14.12 17.19
N ALA A 170 -6.87 13.16 17.29
CA ALA A 170 -5.63 13.32 18.06
C ALA A 170 -4.56 14.16 17.35
N THR A 171 -4.56 14.20 16.02
CA THR A 171 -3.46 14.79 15.23
C THR A 171 -3.87 15.97 14.34
N GLY A 172 -5.16 16.16 14.10
CA GLY A 172 -5.69 17.10 13.09
C GLY A 172 -5.41 16.70 11.64
N ARG A 173 -4.84 15.50 11.38
CA ARG A 173 -4.39 15.03 10.06
C ARG A 173 -5.18 13.80 9.61
N LEU A 174 -5.23 13.56 8.30
CA LEU A 174 -5.67 12.29 7.75
C LEU A 174 -4.61 11.20 8.06
N MET A 175 -5.06 10.00 8.39
CA MET A 175 -4.15 8.88 8.64
C MET A 175 -3.56 8.38 7.31
N PRO A 176 -2.23 8.39 7.14
CA PRO A 176 -1.59 7.80 5.97
C PRO A 176 -1.91 6.30 5.91
N THR A 177 -2.45 5.85 4.80
CA THR A 177 -2.98 4.48 4.66
C THR A 177 -2.38 3.78 3.46
N THR A 178 -1.95 2.52 3.63
CA THR A 178 -1.75 1.57 2.54
C THR A 178 -3.07 0.86 2.28
N TRP A 179 -3.61 0.98 1.09
CA TRP A 179 -4.90 0.37 0.76
C TRP A 179 -4.70 -1.02 0.15
N ASP A 180 -5.07 -2.06 0.91
CA ASP A 180 -5.43 -3.38 0.41
C ASP A 180 -6.94 -3.58 0.56
N HIS A 181 -7.67 -3.40 -0.54
CA HIS A 181 -9.11 -3.50 -0.54
C HIS A 181 -9.62 -4.94 -0.52
N SER A 182 -8.75 -5.93 -0.77
CA SER A 182 -9.11 -7.35 -0.81
C SER A 182 -9.73 -7.82 0.51
N HIS A 183 -9.17 -7.35 1.63
CA HIS A 183 -9.64 -7.73 2.97
C HIS A 183 -11.03 -7.20 3.27
N PHE A 184 -11.31 -5.96 2.89
CA PHE A 184 -12.64 -5.37 3.04
C PHE A 184 -13.68 -6.01 2.13
N ALA A 185 -13.30 -6.32 0.88
CA ALA A 185 -14.20 -6.96 -0.06
C ALA A 185 -14.68 -8.32 0.44
N VAL A 186 -13.76 -9.13 0.98
CA VAL A 186 -14.07 -10.46 1.56
C VAL A 186 -14.87 -10.31 2.85
N SER A 187 -14.46 -9.46 3.79
CA SER A 187 -15.16 -9.28 5.06
C SER A 187 -16.61 -8.82 4.89
N LYS A 188 -16.95 -8.17 3.77
CA LYS A 188 -18.28 -7.66 3.44
C LYS A 188 -18.98 -8.42 2.33
N HIS A 189 -18.42 -9.51 1.83
CA HIS A 189 -18.97 -10.32 0.72
C HIS A 189 -19.41 -9.48 -0.48
N LEU A 190 -18.56 -8.51 -0.88
CA LEU A 190 -18.94 -7.57 -1.94
C LEU A 190 -18.94 -8.22 -3.31
N LEU A 191 -20.00 -7.98 -4.08
CA LEU A 191 -20.05 -8.38 -5.48
C LEU A 191 -19.43 -7.31 -6.40
N PRO A 192 -18.94 -7.67 -7.60
CA PRO A 192 -18.25 -6.75 -8.50
C PRO A 192 -19.01 -5.45 -8.80
N ALA A 193 -20.32 -5.52 -8.96
CA ALA A 193 -21.17 -4.36 -9.25
C ALA A 193 -21.13 -3.26 -8.19
N VAL A 194 -20.68 -3.58 -6.97
CA VAL A 194 -20.64 -2.63 -5.85
C VAL A 194 -19.23 -2.35 -5.33
N TYR A 195 -18.16 -2.87 -5.94
CA TYR A 195 -16.80 -2.63 -5.47
C TYR A 195 -16.50 -1.15 -5.30
N SER A 196 -16.64 -0.36 -6.35
CA SER A 196 -16.30 1.07 -6.31
C SER A 196 -17.17 1.84 -5.32
N SER A 197 -18.48 1.59 -5.27
CA SER A 197 -19.39 2.29 -4.36
C SER A 197 -19.20 1.94 -2.88
N ARG A 198 -18.65 0.76 -2.58
CA ARG A 198 -18.47 0.28 -1.20
C ARG A 198 -17.02 0.36 -0.70
N LEU A 199 -16.04 0.34 -1.59
CA LEU A 199 -14.61 0.36 -1.24
C LEU A 199 -13.97 1.75 -1.39
N LEU A 200 -14.55 2.67 -2.16
CA LEU A 200 -14.01 4.02 -2.36
C LEU A 200 -14.75 5.08 -1.52
N VAL A 201 -15.25 4.69 -0.36
CA VAL A 201 -16.06 5.56 0.53
C VAL A 201 -15.24 6.56 1.34
N TRP A 202 -13.92 6.48 1.32
CA TRP A 202 -13.01 7.45 1.95
C TRP A 202 -12.17 8.21 0.91
N PRO A 203 -12.78 9.00 0.01
CA PRO A 203 -12.08 9.57 -1.14
C PRO A 203 -10.86 10.41 -0.73
N LYS A 204 -10.97 11.23 0.31
CA LYS A 204 -9.85 12.06 0.78
C LYS A 204 -8.69 11.22 1.31
N LEU A 205 -8.94 10.14 2.05
CA LEU A 205 -7.91 9.23 2.57
C LEU A 205 -7.23 8.48 1.43
N ILE A 206 -7.99 8.02 0.42
CA ILE A 206 -7.44 7.37 -0.77
C ILE A 206 -6.57 8.35 -1.56
N GLN A 207 -7.04 9.57 -1.78
CA GLN A 207 -6.29 10.61 -2.49
C GLN A 207 -5.03 11.08 -1.75
N TYR A 208 -5.00 10.94 -0.43
CA TYR A 208 -3.85 11.28 0.41
C TYR A 208 -2.81 10.17 0.46
N SER A 209 -3.15 8.94 0.07
CA SER A 209 -2.28 7.77 0.14
C SER A 209 -1.31 7.69 -1.03
N HIS A 210 -0.12 7.13 -0.78
CA HIS A 210 0.91 6.88 -1.77
C HIS A 210 1.25 5.40 -1.96
N LEU A 211 0.61 4.51 -1.18
CA LEU A 211 0.85 3.06 -1.23
C LEU A 211 -0.46 2.31 -1.45
N PHE A 212 -0.52 1.47 -2.48
CA PHE A 212 -1.61 0.53 -2.69
C PHE A 212 -1.07 -0.89 -2.87
N HIS A 213 -1.60 -1.82 -2.09
CA HIS A 213 -1.48 -3.24 -2.36
C HIS A 213 -2.61 -3.63 -3.30
N LEU A 214 -2.28 -3.82 -4.57
CA LEU A 214 -3.25 -4.20 -5.60
C LEU A 214 -3.31 -5.72 -5.72
N ARG A 215 -3.80 -6.37 -4.67
CA ARG A 215 -4.09 -7.79 -4.63
C ARG A 215 -5.42 -8.04 -5.34
N PRO A 216 -5.46 -8.83 -6.43
CA PRO A 216 -6.71 -9.20 -7.08
C PRO A 216 -7.59 -10.03 -6.15
N PHE A 217 -8.85 -9.68 -6.06
CA PHE A 217 -9.82 -10.30 -5.15
C PHE A 217 -11.19 -10.52 -5.81
N ASN A 218 -12.01 -11.35 -5.17
CA ASN A 218 -13.44 -11.39 -5.37
C ASN A 218 -14.18 -11.36 -4.02
N SER A 219 -15.48 -11.58 -4.00
CA SER A 219 -16.30 -11.53 -2.77
C SER A 219 -15.95 -12.58 -1.73
N GLN A 220 -15.24 -13.64 -2.09
CA GLN A 220 -14.94 -14.79 -1.22
C GLN A 220 -13.43 -15.01 -1.01
N HIS A 221 -12.59 -14.49 -1.91
CA HIS A 221 -11.16 -14.72 -1.91
C HIS A 221 -10.39 -13.41 -1.98
N CYS A 222 -9.55 -13.16 -0.99
CA CYS A 222 -8.67 -11.98 -0.98
C CYS A 222 -7.52 -12.09 -1.99
N GLN A 223 -7.29 -13.25 -2.58
CA GLN A 223 -6.42 -13.43 -3.73
C GLN A 223 -7.07 -14.33 -4.75
N ILE A 224 -7.14 -13.88 -5.99
CA ILE A 224 -7.60 -14.66 -7.15
C ILE A 224 -6.54 -14.67 -8.23
N PRO A 225 -6.53 -15.72 -9.11
CA PRO A 225 -5.65 -15.77 -10.27
C PRO A 225 -5.91 -14.62 -11.25
N VAL A 226 -4.85 -14.04 -11.79
CA VAL A 226 -4.89 -13.05 -12.86
C VAL A 226 -5.21 -13.72 -14.20
N THR A 227 -4.60 -14.89 -14.42
CA THR A 227 -4.79 -15.67 -15.64
C THR A 227 -5.25 -17.10 -15.33
N ASN A 228 -5.74 -17.77 -16.35
CA ASN A 228 -6.09 -19.20 -16.30
C ASN A 228 -4.88 -20.14 -16.46
N GLY A 229 -3.65 -19.65 -16.27
CA GLY A 229 -2.41 -20.39 -16.52
C GLY A 229 -2.02 -20.53 -18.00
N LYS A 230 -2.91 -20.17 -18.92
CA LYS A 230 -2.69 -20.18 -20.39
C LYS A 230 -2.67 -18.75 -20.98
N GLY A 231 -2.43 -17.74 -20.15
CA GLY A 231 -2.29 -16.35 -20.57
C GLY A 231 -3.61 -15.58 -20.78
N LYS A 232 -4.78 -16.22 -20.70
CA LYS A 232 -6.08 -15.53 -20.72
C LYS A 232 -6.40 -14.96 -19.35
N LEU A 233 -6.82 -13.71 -19.29
CA LEU A 233 -7.34 -13.10 -18.06
C LEU A 233 -8.60 -13.83 -17.58
N THR A 234 -8.67 -14.07 -16.26
CA THR A 234 -9.88 -14.61 -15.65
C THR A 234 -11.01 -13.56 -15.69
N PRO A 235 -12.29 -13.98 -15.71
CA PRO A 235 -13.42 -13.06 -15.59
C PRO A 235 -13.34 -12.23 -14.32
N GLU A 236 -13.03 -12.85 -13.20
CA GLU A 236 -12.91 -12.24 -11.87
C GLU A 236 -11.82 -11.14 -11.83
N PHE A 237 -10.69 -11.39 -12.48
CA PHE A 237 -9.64 -10.37 -12.59
C PHE A 237 -10.08 -9.19 -13.47
N LYS A 238 -10.91 -9.39 -14.48
CA LYS A 238 -11.44 -8.28 -15.30
C LYS A 238 -12.39 -7.39 -14.49
N ASP A 239 -13.23 -7.98 -13.65
CA ASP A 239 -14.10 -7.25 -12.72
C ASP A 239 -13.27 -6.43 -11.72
N TYR A 240 -12.25 -7.06 -11.13
CA TYR A 240 -11.30 -6.39 -10.25
C TYR A 240 -10.54 -5.26 -10.96
N LEU A 241 -10.11 -5.47 -12.20
CA LEU A 241 -9.37 -4.47 -12.98
C LEU A 241 -10.22 -3.21 -13.28
N ALA A 242 -11.53 -3.38 -13.46
CA ALA A 242 -12.45 -2.23 -13.58
C ALA A 242 -12.47 -1.39 -12.29
N PHE A 243 -12.51 -2.04 -11.12
CA PHE A 243 -12.37 -1.38 -9.83
C PHE A 243 -11.02 -0.65 -9.70
N VAL A 244 -9.91 -1.26 -10.12
CA VAL A 244 -8.57 -0.63 -10.10
C VAL A 244 -8.54 0.65 -10.95
N GLU A 245 -9.23 0.66 -12.09
CA GLU A 245 -9.34 1.87 -12.93
C GLU A 245 -10.10 2.98 -12.23
N ASP A 246 -11.19 2.66 -11.51
CA ASP A 246 -11.93 3.62 -10.70
C ASP A 246 -11.08 4.15 -9.54
N LEU A 247 -10.33 3.29 -8.85
CA LEU A 247 -9.41 3.65 -7.77
C LEU A 247 -8.34 4.63 -8.26
N PHE A 248 -7.68 4.33 -9.39
CA PHE A 248 -6.70 5.22 -9.99
C PHE A 248 -7.32 6.56 -10.42
N THR A 249 -8.52 6.52 -10.99
CA THR A 249 -9.24 7.73 -11.40
C THR A 249 -9.52 8.63 -10.19
N LEU A 250 -10.01 8.04 -9.09
CA LEU A 250 -10.24 8.76 -7.84
C LEU A 250 -8.96 9.37 -7.28
N TRP A 251 -7.87 8.60 -7.25
CA TRP A 251 -6.57 9.09 -6.76
C TRP A 251 -6.06 10.27 -7.60
N LEU A 252 -6.16 10.19 -8.93
CA LEU A 252 -5.73 11.23 -9.87
C LEU A 252 -6.59 12.52 -9.80
N GLN A 253 -7.80 12.43 -9.29
CA GLN A 253 -8.71 13.56 -9.05
C GLN A 253 -8.45 14.28 -7.72
N GLY A 254 -7.48 13.83 -6.93
CA GLY A 254 -7.07 14.49 -5.70
C GLY A 254 -6.58 15.92 -5.93
N PRO A 255 -6.63 16.78 -4.89
CA PRO A 255 -6.32 18.22 -5.01
C PRO A 255 -4.88 18.51 -5.44
N GLU A 256 -3.99 17.56 -5.26
CA GLU A 256 -2.59 17.63 -5.67
C GLU A 256 -2.14 16.26 -6.17
N PRO A 257 -2.20 15.99 -7.49
CA PRO A 257 -1.61 14.78 -8.07
C PRO A 257 -0.11 14.79 -7.76
N ARG A 258 0.33 13.89 -6.91
CA ARG A 258 1.61 14.01 -6.20
C ARG A 258 2.61 13.03 -6.74
N GLY A 259 3.45 13.44 -7.62
CA GLY A 259 4.65 12.75 -8.03
C GLY A 259 4.46 11.25 -8.25
N GLU A 260 4.59 10.43 -7.22
CA GLU A 260 4.62 8.96 -7.35
C GLU A 260 3.55 8.26 -6.51
N LEU A 261 2.82 7.36 -7.17
CA LEU A 261 1.97 6.36 -6.51
C LEU A 261 2.66 5.00 -6.59
N TYR A 262 3.01 4.44 -5.45
CA TYR A 262 3.60 3.11 -5.35
C TYR A 262 2.50 2.05 -5.27
N ILE A 263 2.59 1.05 -6.11
CA ILE A 263 1.68 -0.10 -6.07
C ILE A 263 2.46 -1.41 -6.07
N CYS A 264 1.86 -2.44 -5.48
CA CYS A 264 2.35 -3.80 -5.54
C CYS A 264 1.22 -4.74 -5.96
N PRO A 265 1.35 -5.51 -7.08
CA PRO A 265 0.49 -6.66 -7.33
C PRO A 265 0.85 -7.75 -6.31
N GLU A 266 0.28 -7.65 -5.12
CA GLU A 266 0.66 -8.46 -3.97
C GLU A 266 0.04 -9.85 -4.06
N LEU A 267 0.70 -10.72 -4.83
CA LEU A 267 0.32 -12.12 -4.98
C LEU A 267 1.28 -13.01 -4.18
N GLY A 268 0.73 -13.75 -3.23
CA GLY A 268 1.49 -14.62 -2.32
C GLY A 268 1.36 -16.09 -2.63
N MET A 269 2.43 -16.85 -2.38
CA MET A 269 2.50 -18.31 -2.54
C MET A 269 2.32 -19.08 -1.22
N SER A 270 2.21 -18.37 -0.08
CA SER A 270 2.10 -18.97 1.25
C SER A 270 0.96 -18.38 2.07
N HIS A 271 0.80 -18.80 3.32
CA HIS A 271 -0.20 -18.33 4.27
C HIS A 271 -1.66 -18.46 3.78
N GLY A 272 -1.94 -19.50 2.98
CA GLY A 272 -3.29 -19.78 2.49
C GLY A 272 -3.80 -18.85 1.36
N TYR A 273 -2.95 -17.99 0.82
CA TYR A 273 -3.33 -17.12 -0.29
C TYR A 273 -3.36 -17.84 -1.65
N HIS A 274 -2.49 -18.81 -1.84
CA HIS A 274 -2.40 -19.60 -3.07
C HIS A 274 -2.96 -21.01 -2.84
N VAL A 275 -3.80 -21.47 -3.73
CA VAL A 275 -4.31 -22.85 -3.74
C VAL A 275 -3.63 -23.67 -4.85
N SER A 276 -3.58 -24.99 -4.68
CA SER A 276 -2.83 -25.90 -5.58
C SER A 276 -3.32 -25.92 -7.03
N THR A 277 -4.55 -25.45 -7.26
CA THR A 277 -5.15 -25.36 -8.60
C THR A 277 -4.85 -24.03 -9.31
N ASP A 278 -4.34 -23.05 -8.60
CA ASP A 278 -4.03 -21.74 -9.17
C ASP A 278 -2.73 -21.78 -9.98
N PRO A 279 -2.60 -20.94 -11.02
CA PRO A 279 -1.33 -20.69 -11.67
C PRO A 279 -0.33 -20.11 -10.68
N HIS A 280 0.98 -20.33 -10.90
CA HIS A 280 2.00 -19.75 -10.04
C HIS A 280 1.92 -18.22 -10.01
N ALA A 281 2.03 -17.63 -8.81
CA ALA A 281 1.81 -16.20 -8.58
C ALA A 281 2.78 -15.28 -9.35
N TRP A 282 4.02 -15.71 -9.62
CA TRP A 282 4.97 -14.85 -10.31
C TRP A 282 4.57 -14.47 -11.76
N PRO A 283 4.23 -15.43 -12.66
CA PRO A 283 3.72 -15.08 -13.98
C PRO A 283 2.48 -14.18 -13.93
N ASP A 284 1.60 -14.42 -12.98
CA ASP A 284 0.40 -13.62 -12.76
C ASP A 284 0.73 -12.20 -12.26
N ALA A 285 1.73 -12.02 -11.38
CA ALA A 285 2.21 -10.70 -10.97
C ALA A 285 2.78 -9.90 -12.14
N VAL A 286 3.55 -10.55 -13.02
CA VAL A 286 4.07 -9.93 -14.26
C VAL A 286 2.92 -9.53 -15.19
N ARG A 287 1.89 -10.36 -15.31
CA ARG A 287 0.70 -10.04 -16.11
C ARG A 287 -0.08 -8.88 -15.48
N ALA A 288 -0.36 -8.90 -14.17
CA ALA A 288 -1.05 -7.85 -13.45
C ALA A 288 -0.36 -6.49 -13.64
N ARG A 289 0.98 -6.44 -13.56
CA ARG A 289 1.75 -5.23 -13.84
C ARG A 289 1.39 -4.57 -15.17
N LYS A 290 1.27 -5.37 -16.25
CA LYS A 290 0.92 -4.86 -17.58
C LYS A 290 -0.50 -4.31 -17.63
N GLU A 291 -1.43 -5.02 -17.00
CA GLU A 291 -2.85 -4.61 -16.93
C GLU A 291 -3.04 -3.34 -16.10
N TYR A 292 -2.35 -3.21 -14.96
CA TYR A 292 -2.38 -2.01 -14.12
C TYR A 292 -1.78 -0.79 -14.85
N ALA A 293 -0.71 -0.97 -15.61
CA ALA A 293 -0.18 0.10 -16.46
C ALA A 293 -1.21 0.53 -17.53
N GLY A 294 -2.01 -0.40 -18.05
CA GLY A 294 -3.13 -0.13 -18.95
C GLY A 294 -4.26 0.66 -18.27
N ALA A 295 -4.70 0.20 -17.09
CA ALA A 295 -5.71 0.88 -16.28
C ALA A 295 -5.28 2.30 -15.89
N TRP A 296 -4.01 2.49 -15.50
CA TRP A 296 -3.45 3.80 -15.20
C TRP A 296 -3.54 4.78 -16.37
N ARG A 297 -3.19 4.34 -17.59
CA ARG A 297 -3.32 5.18 -18.79
C ARG A 297 -4.76 5.59 -19.07
N ARG A 298 -5.73 4.68 -18.90
CA ARG A 298 -7.15 4.99 -19.05
C ARG A 298 -7.64 5.95 -17.97
N ALA A 299 -7.22 5.74 -16.71
CA ALA A 299 -7.54 6.62 -15.59
C ALA A 299 -6.98 8.04 -15.79
N LEU A 300 -5.77 8.20 -16.33
CA LEU A 300 -5.20 9.51 -16.68
C LEU A 300 -6.06 10.28 -17.68
N VAL A 301 -6.65 9.60 -18.66
CA VAL A 301 -7.58 10.22 -19.63
C VAL A 301 -8.89 10.56 -18.96
N ARG A 302 -9.43 9.67 -18.14
CA ARG A 302 -10.72 9.82 -17.46
C ARG A 302 -10.69 10.94 -16.41
N ALA A 303 -9.59 11.06 -15.65
CA ALA A 303 -9.44 12.09 -14.63
C ALA A 303 -9.37 13.52 -15.19
N LYS A 304 -8.94 13.71 -16.46
CA LYS A 304 -8.88 15.01 -17.12
C LYS A 304 -10.25 15.50 -17.64
N LYS A 305 -11.25 14.63 -17.73
CA LYS A 305 -12.58 14.96 -18.28
C LYS A 305 -13.54 15.58 -17.27
N LYS A 306 -13.10 15.71 -16.01
CA LYS A 306 -13.80 16.43 -14.94
C LYS A 306 -13.08 17.75 -14.62
#